data_ca0d1f498c249eadf90a630688541366
#
_entry.id   ca0d1f498c249eadf90a630688541366
#
_cell.length_a   1.000
_cell.length_b   1.000
_cell.length_c   1.000
_cell.angle_alpha   90.00
_cell.angle_beta   90.00
_cell.angle_gamma   90.00
#
_symmetry.space_group_name_H-M   'P 1'
#
loop_
_entity.id
_entity.type
_entity.pdbx_description
1 polymer ?
#
loop_
_entity_poly.entity_id
_entity_poly.type
_entity_poly.pdbx_seq_one_letter_code
_entity_poly.pdbx_strand_id
1 'polypeptide(L)'
;RLDWNIITGGNPASQRAHGDFLEHDLRYQRTGEFLDVIQGLWEHDRFSYEGDVYRLENGSLPAGLQQERKPGVYFSGFSDAALEVAARHADVYLNWAEPIDKLKPHIERVRELADKQGRSVRFGLRVDLFARETEEQAWRELRQQFERLEGKASAAAKGFVSGSDSVGGARQAAYHQHLQGFDELVLARNLWAGFAKAKPGPTVG
;
A
#
# COMPACT_ATOMS: atom_id res chain seq x y z
N ARG A 1 -17.93 -2.20 -13.21
CA ARG A 1 -16.97 -1.12 -12.92
C ARG A 1 -15.75 -1.70 -12.21
N LEU A 2 -14.56 -1.35 -12.68
CA LEU A 2 -13.28 -1.79 -12.16
C LEU A 2 -12.47 -0.57 -11.72
N ASP A 3 -11.79 -0.67 -10.59
CA ASP A 3 -10.68 0.20 -10.18
C ASP A 3 -9.48 -0.70 -9.87
N TRP A 4 -8.26 -0.21 -10.02
CA TRP A 4 -7.04 -0.99 -9.86
C TRP A 4 -6.26 -0.59 -8.61
N ASN A 5 -5.92 -1.57 -7.79
CA ASN A 5 -4.91 -1.39 -6.74
C ASN A 5 -3.57 -1.93 -7.23
N ILE A 6 -2.65 -1.03 -7.52
CA ILE A 6 -1.32 -1.35 -8.06
C ILE A 6 -0.35 -1.55 -6.90
N ILE A 7 0.30 -2.71 -6.90
CA ILE A 7 1.28 -3.11 -5.88
C ILE A 7 2.55 -3.54 -6.58
N THR A 8 3.66 -2.88 -6.26
CA THR A 8 4.98 -3.15 -6.85
C THR A 8 5.64 -4.40 -6.24
N GLY A 9 5.19 -4.80 -5.05
CA GLY A 9 5.77 -5.91 -4.29
C GLY A 9 6.82 -5.44 -3.30
N GLY A 10 6.96 -6.15 -2.18
CA GLY A 10 7.85 -5.78 -1.09
C GLY A 10 8.54 -6.99 -0.44
N ASN A 11 8.60 -8.13 -1.14
CA ASN A 11 9.34 -9.30 -0.67
C ASN A 11 10.24 -9.84 -1.79
N PRO A 12 11.55 -9.53 -1.75
CA PRO A 12 12.49 -9.90 -2.81
C PRO A 12 12.59 -11.41 -3.04
N ALA A 13 12.48 -12.23 -2.00
CA ALA A 13 12.53 -13.68 -2.15
C ALA A 13 11.32 -14.21 -2.93
N SER A 14 10.12 -13.70 -2.61
CA SER A 14 8.91 -14.05 -3.34
C SER A 14 8.97 -13.59 -4.80
N GLN A 15 9.49 -12.39 -5.05
CA GLN A 15 9.63 -11.86 -6.41
C GLN A 15 10.60 -12.67 -7.25
N ARG A 16 11.78 -13.01 -6.70
CA ARG A 16 12.74 -13.89 -7.39
C ARG A 16 12.17 -15.28 -7.69
N ALA A 17 11.35 -15.81 -6.78
CA ALA A 17 10.66 -17.09 -7.00
C ALA A 17 9.68 -17.05 -8.21
N HIS A 18 9.24 -15.86 -8.60
CA HIS A 18 8.37 -15.63 -9.76
C HIS A 18 9.09 -14.97 -10.95
N GLY A 19 10.43 -14.97 -10.93
CA GLY A 19 11.25 -14.47 -12.06
C GLY A 19 11.50 -12.96 -12.06
N ASP A 20 11.16 -12.25 -10.99
CA ASP A 20 11.45 -10.81 -10.86
C ASP A 20 12.71 -10.60 -10.01
N PHE A 21 13.78 -10.16 -10.65
CA PHE A 21 15.09 -9.93 -10.05
C PHE A 21 15.45 -8.45 -9.94
N LEU A 22 14.50 -7.54 -10.24
CA LEU A 22 14.76 -6.11 -10.17
C LEU A 22 14.94 -5.64 -8.72
N GLU A 23 15.86 -4.72 -8.55
CA GLU A 23 16.05 -3.99 -7.30
C GLU A 23 14.83 -3.12 -7.00
N HIS A 24 14.66 -2.73 -5.72
CA HIS A 24 13.48 -2.04 -5.20
C HIS A 24 13.04 -0.85 -6.06
N ASP A 25 13.93 0.09 -6.31
CA ASP A 25 13.57 1.34 -7.01
C ASP A 25 13.31 1.13 -8.50
N LEU A 26 14.03 0.18 -9.13
CA LEU A 26 13.78 -0.21 -10.52
C LEU A 26 12.40 -0.86 -10.71
N ARG A 27 11.87 -1.54 -9.70
CA ARG A 27 10.49 -2.04 -9.74
C ARG A 27 9.48 -0.90 -9.76
N TYR A 28 9.73 0.19 -9.03
CA TYR A 28 8.88 1.38 -9.07
C TYR A 28 9.00 2.10 -10.41
N GLN A 29 10.20 2.24 -10.97
CA GLN A 29 10.39 2.77 -12.32
C GLN A 29 9.57 1.98 -13.34
N ARG A 30 9.71 0.66 -13.36
CA ARG A 30 8.91 -0.23 -14.22
C ARG A 30 7.41 -0.03 -14.02
N THR A 31 6.96 0.12 -12.77
CA THR A 31 5.55 0.35 -12.47
C THR A 31 5.08 1.70 -13.01
N GLY A 32 5.88 2.75 -12.91
CA GLY A 32 5.59 4.06 -13.47
C GLY A 32 5.41 3.99 -14.99
N GLU A 33 6.37 3.40 -15.69
CA GLU A 33 6.29 3.22 -17.15
C GLU A 33 5.11 2.35 -17.57
N PHE A 34 4.81 1.28 -16.81
CA PHE A 34 3.63 0.46 -17.05
C PHE A 34 2.35 1.29 -16.97
N LEU A 35 2.23 2.17 -15.98
CA LEU A 35 1.07 3.04 -15.82
C LEU A 35 0.99 4.10 -16.93
N ASP A 36 2.12 4.65 -17.39
CA ASP A 36 2.16 5.52 -18.57
C ASP A 36 1.61 4.82 -19.81
N VAL A 37 2.09 3.61 -20.06
CA VAL A 37 1.66 2.80 -21.21
C VAL A 37 0.17 2.49 -21.16
N ILE A 38 -0.31 2.03 -20.01
CA ILE A 38 -1.73 1.66 -19.86
C ILE A 38 -2.64 2.89 -19.96
N GLN A 39 -2.26 4.01 -19.35
CA GLN A 39 -3.04 5.24 -19.43
C GLN A 39 -3.06 5.79 -20.87
N GLY A 40 -1.92 5.76 -21.56
CA GLY A 40 -1.85 6.14 -22.96
C GLY A 40 -2.72 5.27 -23.88
N LEU A 41 -2.74 3.96 -23.65
CA LEU A 41 -3.60 3.03 -24.38
C LEU A 41 -5.10 3.19 -24.07
N TRP A 42 -5.45 3.73 -22.89
CA TRP A 42 -6.85 4.06 -22.58
C TRP A 42 -7.32 5.37 -23.17
N GLU A 43 -6.39 6.31 -23.42
CA GLU A 43 -6.70 7.68 -23.88
C GLU A 43 -6.66 7.82 -25.39
N HIS A 44 -5.93 6.93 -26.09
CA HIS A 44 -5.66 7.05 -27.51
C HIS A 44 -5.99 5.77 -28.26
N ASP A 45 -6.56 5.90 -29.44
CA ASP A 45 -6.80 4.75 -30.35
C ASP A 45 -5.49 4.09 -30.80
N ARG A 46 -4.43 4.89 -30.90
CA ARG A 46 -3.06 4.48 -31.20
C ARG A 46 -2.11 5.22 -30.28
N PHE A 47 -1.19 4.47 -29.66
CA PHE A 47 -0.24 5.00 -28.73
C PHE A 47 1.16 4.43 -28.96
N SER A 48 2.16 5.31 -28.95
CA SER A 48 3.57 4.91 -28.96
C SER A 48 4.24 5.41 -27.70
N TYR A 49 5.14 4.62 -27.16
CA TYR A 49 5.87 4.91 -25.94
C TYR A 49 7.30 4.41 -26.06
N GLU A 50 8.25 5.18 -25.57
CA GLU A 50 9.66 4.79 -25.50
C GLU A 50 10.18 5.14 -24.10
N GLY A 51 10.39 4.13 -23.27
CA GLY A 51 10.95 4.21 -21.93
C GLY A 51 12.15 3.27 -21.77
N ASP A 52 12.64 3.18 -20.55
CA ASP A 52 13.78 2.31 -20.22
C ASP A 52 13.37 0.82 -20.17
N VAL A 53 12.12 0.55 -19.83
CA VAL A 53 11.57 -0.80 -19.62
C VAL A 53 10.61 -1.18 -20.74
N TYR A 54 9.73 -0.27 -21.13
CA TYR A 54 8.70 -0.53 -22.13
C TYR A 54 8.93 0.29 -23.40
N ARG A 55 8.69 -0.36 -24.53
CA ARG A 55 8.62 0.29 -25.83
C ARG A 55 7.41 -0.21 -26.59
N LEU A 56 6.59 0.72 -27.05
CA LEU A 56 5.44 0.45 -27.89
C LEU A 56 5.51 1.28 -29.17
N GLU A 57 5.16 0.64 -30.27
CA GLU A 57 5.03 1.30 -31.58
C GLU A 57 3.59 1.12 -32.06
N ASN A 58 2.83 2.22 -32.12
CA ASN A 58 1.47 2.25 -32.64
C ASN A 58 0.51 1.23 -31.96
N GLY A 59 0.70 1.01 -30.65
CA GLY A 59 -0.12 0.10 -29.84
C GLY A 59 -1.58 0.53 -29.80
N SER A 60 -2.48 -0.41 -29.53
CA SER A 60 -3.92 -0.13 -29.37
C SER A 60 -4.59 -1.16 -28.47
N LEU A 61 -5.75 -0.79 -27.93
CA LEU A 61 -6.69 -1.70 -27.27
C LEU A 61 -7.87 -1.93 -28.23
N PRO A 62 -7.95 -3.05 -28.93
CA PRO A 62 -8.97 -3.27 -29.97
C PRO A 62 -10.42 -3.17 -29.47
N ALA A 63 -10.66 -3.56 -28.23
CA ALA A 63 -11.99 -3.49 -27.61
C ALA A 63 -12.28 -2.14 -26.92
N GLY A 64 -11.25 -1.30 -26.75
CA GLY A 64 -11.36 -0.07 -25.96
C GLY A 64 -11.73 -0.32 -24.49
N LEU A 65 -12.00 0.76 -23.76
CA LEU A 65 -12.57 0.67 -22.41
C LEU A 65 -14.07 0.46 -22.50
N GLN A 66 -14.57 -0.54 -21.79
CA GLN A 66 -16.00 -0.88 -21.75
C GLN A 66 -16.77 -0.09 -20.68
N GLN A 67 -16.09 0.63 -19.82
CA GLN A 67 -16.69 1.48 -18.80
C GLN A 67 -16.54 2.97 -19.17
N GLU A 68 -17.51 3.79 -18.75
CA GLU A 68 -17.57 5.23 -19.09
C GLU A 68 -16.35 6.03 -18.63
N ARG A 69 -15.75 5.63 -17.50
CA ARG A 69 -14.53 6.26 -16.99
C ARG A 69 -13.37 5.27 -16.93
N LYS A 70 -12.17 5.78 -17.05
CA LYS A 70 -10.96 4.96 -16.81
C LYS A 70 -11.02 4.29 -15.44
N PRO A 71 -10.44 3.09 -15.27
CA PRO A 71 -10.20 2.51 -13.96
C PRO A 71 -9.44 3.47 -13.07
N GLY A 72 -9.95 3.71 -11.85
CA GLY A 72 -9.23 4.51 -10.87
C GLY A 72 -7.99 3.76 -10.39
N VAL A 73 -6.87 4.45 -10.33
CA VAL A 73 -5.58 3.90 -9.88
C VAL A 73 -5.45 4.12 -8.38
N TYR A 74 -5.48 3.04 -7.62
CA TYR A 74 -5.14 3.00 -6.21
C TYR A 74 -3.69 2.58 -6.08
N PHE A 75 -2.91 3.28 -5.29
CA PHE A 75 -1.48 3.04 -5.15
C PHE A 75 -1.02 3.21 -3.71
N SER A 76 0.01 2.51 -3.31
CA SER A 76 0.62 2.62 -1.99
C SER A 76 2.13 2.40 -2.04
N GLY A 77 2.84 2.89 -1.04
CA GLY A 77 4.28 2.75 -0.88
C GLY A 77 4.85 3.96 -0.17
N PHE A 78 5.91 3.77 0.62
CA PHE A 78 6.46 4.81 1.50
C PHE A 78 7.90 5.23 1.12
N SER A 79 8.52 4.60 0.12
CA SER A 79 9.82 5.02 -0.41
C SER A 79 9.66 6.23 -1.33
N ASP A 80 10.73 7.00 -1.50
CA ASP A 80 10.71 8.16 -2.42
C ASP A 80 10.32 7.75 -3.83
N ALA A 81 10.83 6.62 -4.34
CA ALA A 81 10.43 6.07 -5.63
C ALA A 81 8.93 5.75 -5.70
N ALA A 82 8.33 5.25 -4.61
CA ALA A 82 6.88 5.02 -4.54
C ALA A 82 6.09 6.32 -4.56
N LEU A 83 6.55 7.36 -3.85
CA LEU A 83 5.89 8.66 -3.79
C LEU A 83 5.86 9.35 -5.16
N GLU A 84 6.95 9.25 -5.94
CA GLU A 84 7.02 9.80 -7.30
C GLU A 84 5.98 9.13 -8.22
N VAL A 85 5.90 7.80 -8.20
CA VAL A 85 4.89 7.05 -8.98
C VAL A 85 3.48 7.39 -8.52
N ALA A 86 3.24 7.46 -7.21
CA ALA A 86 1.94 7.83 -6.66
C ALA A 86 1.50 9.23 -7.10
N ALA A 87 2.38 10.22 -7.00
CA ALA A 87 2.10 11.61 -7.38
C ALA A 87 1.74 11.72 -8.87
N ARG A 88 2.42 10.92 -9.71
CA ARG A 88 2.23 10.93 -11.17
C ARG A 88 0.98 10.20 -11.63
N HIS A 89 0.59 9.12 -10.96
CA HIS A 89 -0.42 8.19 -11.49
C HIS A 89 -1.61 7.92 -10.58
N ALA A 90 -1.46 8.04 -9.25
CA ALA A 90 -2.53 7.63 -8.35
C ALA A 90 -3.72 8.59 -8.36
N ASP A 91 -4.94 8.04 -8.40
CA ASP A 91 -6.18 8.74 -8.08
C ASP A 91 -6.45 8.68 -6.57
N VAL A 92 -6.05 7.58 -5.94
CA VAL A 92 -6.14 7.35 -4.49
C VAL A 92 -4.82 6.80 -3.98
N TYR A 93 -4.19 7.51 -3.06
CA TYR A 93 -3.02 7.02 -2.35
C TYR A 93 -3.43 6.36 -1.05
N LEU A 94 -3.14 5.06 -0.94
CA LEU A 94 -3.53 4.25 0.21
C LEU A 94 -2.43 4.22 1.26
N ASN A 95 -2.82 4.47 2.50
CA ASN A 95 -1.95 4.37 3.66
C ASN A 95 -2.44 3.27 4.61
N TRP A 96 -1.54 2.67 5.35
CA TRP A 96 -1.91 1.97 6.56
C TRP A 96 -2.18 2.98 7.66
N ALA A 97 -3.07 2.61 8.61
CA ALA A 97 -3.34 3.47 9.74
C ALA A 97 -2.11 3.57 10.65
N GLU A 98 -1.75 4.80 10.95
CA GLU A 98 -0.69 5.20 11.87
C GLU A 98 -1.20 6.36 12.73
N PRO A 99 -0.55 6.70 13.86
CA PRO A 99 -0.83 7.93 14.58
C PRO A 99 -0.78 9.15 13.64
N ILE A 100 -1.72 10.08 13.82
CA ILE A 100 -1.93 11.19 12.89
C ILE A 100 -0.70 12.08 12.71
N ASP A 101 0.08 12.26 13.77
CA ASP A 101 1.35 13.00 13.75
C ASP A 101 2.40 12.36 12.85
N LYS A 102 2.36 11.04 12.65
CA LYS A 102 3.24 10.28 11.76
C LYS A 102 2.73 10.24 10.32
N LEU A 103 1.40 10.19 10.16
CA LEU A 103 0.78 10.07 8.85
C LEU A 103 0.70 11.42 8.12
N LYS A 104 0.42 12.50 8.85
CA LYS A 104 0.23 13.84 8.28
C LYS A 104 1.39 14.33 7.41
N PRO A 105 2.67 14.30 7.86
CA PRO A 105 3.79 14.74 7.03
C PRO A 105 3.93 13.95 5.73
N HIS A 106 3.60 12.65 5.79
CA HIS A 106 3.65 11.78 4.62
C HIS A 106 2.56 12.12 3.59
N ILE A 107 1.35 12.37 4.06
CA ILE A 107 0.24 12.84 3.21
C ILE A 107 0.58 14.18 2.57
N GLU A 108 1.14 15.11 3.33
CA GLU A 108 1.56 16.43 2.83
C GLU A 108 2.63 16.28 1.75
N ARG A 109 3.60 15.40 1.94
CA ARG A 109 4.64 15.13 0.95
C ARG A 109 4.08 14.61 -0.38
N VAL A 110 3.15 13.65 -0.34
CA VAL A 110 2.49 13.13 -1.56
C VAL A 110 1.70 14.24 -2.25
N ARG A 111 1.00 15.07 -1.49
CA ARG A 111 0.23 16.19 -2.03
C ARG A 111 1.13 17.19 -2.75
N GLU A 112 2.24 17.60 -2.12
CA GLU A 112 3.21 18.52 -2.72
C GLU A 112 3.79 17.98 -4.02
N LEU A 113 4.10 16.68 -4.08
CA LEU A 113 4.62 16.05 -5.30
C LEU A 113 3.57 16.03 -6.41
N ALA A 114 2.31 15.74 -6.08
CA ALA A 114 1.21 15.76 -7.03
C ALA A 114 0.89 17.17 -7.53
N ASP A 115 0.87 18.16 -6.65
CA ASP A 115 0.63 19.57 -6.97
C ASP A 115 1.67 20.10 -7.96
N LYS A 116 2.94 19.71 -7.82
CA LYS A 116 4.02 20.05 -8.78
C LYS A 116 3.77 19.51 -10.19
N GLN A 117 2.95 18.49 -10.32
CA GLN A 117 2.55 17.86 -11.58
C GLN A 117 1.15 18.31 -12.05
N GLY A 118 0.57 19.32 -11.38
CA GLY A 118 -0.77 19.83 -11.69
C GLY A 118 -1.88 18.81 -11.37
N ARG A 119 -1.63 17.84 -10.47
CA ARG A 119 -2.57 16.78 -10.11
C ARG A 119 -3.04 16.91 -8.67
N SER A 120 -4.22 16.38 -8.40
CA SER A 120 -4.73 16.15 -7.06
C SER A 120 -4.88 14.66 -6.79
N VAL A 121 -4.53 14.22 -5.58
CA VAL A 121 -4.62 12.83 -5.14
C VAL A 121 -5.51 12.75 -3.92
N ARG A 122 -6.46 11.82 -3.94
CA ARG A 122 -7.27 11.48 -2.76
C ARG A 122 -6.48 10.53 -1.86
N PHE A 123 -6.80 10.53 -0.57
CA PHE A 123 -6.14 9.67 0.40
C PHE A 123 -7.12 8.67 0.97
N GLY A 124 -6.68 7.42 1.10
CA GLY A 124 -7.41 6.34 1.72
C GLY A 124 -6.62 5.72 2.86
N LEU A 125 -7.32 5.16 3.84
CA LEU A 125 -6.73 4.37 4.92
C LEU A 125 -7.15 2.91 4.77
N ARG A 126 -6.19 2.02 4.91
CA ARG A 126 -6.45 0.61 5.10
C ARG A 126 -6.44 0.29 6.58
N VAL A 127 -7.59 -0.11 7.09
CA VAL A 127 -7.79 -0.48 8.49
C VAL A 127 -8.59 -1.78 8.58
N ASP A 128 -8.34 -2.57 9.62
CA ASP A 128 -9.28 -3.59 10.07
C ASP A 128 -10.22 -2.92 11.08
N LEU A 129 -11.51 -2.88 10.81
CA LEU A 129 -12.48 -2.18 11.66
C LEU A 129 -13.11 -3.14 12.67
N PHE A 130 -13.01 -2.80 13.95
CA PHE A 130 -13.65 -3.51 15.04
C PHE A 130 -14.74 -2.64 15.68
N ALA A 131 -15.98 -2.79 15.20
CA ALA A 131 -17.11 -1.98 15.62
C ALA A 131 -18.07 -2.76 16.54
N ARG A 132 -18.55 -2.12 17.61
CA ARG A 132 -19.56 -2.60 18.54
C ARG A 132 -20.53 -1.48 18.88
N GLU A 133 -21.55 -1.77 19.67
CA GLU A 133 -22.53 -0.75 20.08
C GLU A 133 -21.91 0.36 20.94
N THR A 134 -20.94 0.00 21.76
CA THR A 134 -20.17 0.98 22.56
C THR A 134 -18.67 0.80 22.44
N GLU A 135 -17.91 1.86 22.69
CA GLU A 135 -16.45 1.84 22.69
C GLU A 135 -15.91 0.86 23.73
N GLU A 136 -16.50 0.82 24.93
CA GLU A 136 -16.09 -0.09 26.01
C GLU A 136 -16.32 -1.56 25.63
N GLN A 137 -17.41 -1.85 24.94
CA GLN A 137 -17.67 -3.20 24.44
C GLN A 137 -16.64 -3.59 23.39
N ALA A 138 -16.33 -2.70 22.45
CA ALA A 138 -15.33 -2.94 21.43
C ALA A 138 -13.95 -3.28 22.06
N TRP A 139 -13.48 -2.45 22.96
CA TRP A 139 -12.19 -2.68 23.63
C TRP A 139 -12.16 -3.96 24.48
N ARG A 140 -13.22 -4.25 25.23
CA ARG A 140 -13.31 -5.49 26.03
C ARG A 140 -13.24 -6.74 25.16
N GLU A 141 -14.00 -6.80 24.09
CA GLU A 141 -14.05 -7.96 23.20
C GLU A 141 -12.75 -8.10 22.38
N LEU A 142 -12.16 -6.99 21.95
CA LEU A 142 -10.86 -6.97 21.27
C LEU A 142 -9.76 -7.55 22.17
N ARG A 143 -9.75 -7.16 23.47
CA ARG A 143 -8.83 -7.71 24.46
C ARG A 143 -9.00 -9.21 24.64
N GLN A 144 -10.23 -9.69 24.74
CA GLN A 144 -10.52 -11.13 24.83
C GLN A 144 -10.01 -11.91 23.60
N GLN A 145 -10.14 -11.32 22.39
CA GLN A 145 -9.60 -11.93 21.19
C GLN A 145 -8.07 -11.98 21.19
N PHE A 146 -7.43 -10.91 21.63
CA PHE A 146 -5.98 -10.85 21.73
C PHE A 146 -5.44 -11.91 22.70
N GLU A 147 -6.03 -12.04 23.87
CA GLU A 147 -5.66 -13.06 24.87
C GLU A 147 -5.76 -14.51 24.33
N ARG A 148 -6.76 -14.78 23.47
CA ARG A 148 -6.89 -16.08 22.80
C ARG A 148 -5.84 -16.33 21.72
N LEU A 149 -5.25 -15.26 21.17
CA LEU A 149 -4.20 -15.32 20.16
C LEU A 149 -2.79 -15.29 20.77
N GLU A 150 -2.66 -14.86 22.00
CA GLU A 150 -1.41 -14.84 22.74
C GLU A 150 -0.86 -16.27 22.85
N GLY A 151 0.34 -16.49 22.40
CA GLY A 151 0.96 -17.83 22.28
C GLY A 151 0.73 -18.54 20.93
N LYS A 152 -0.14 -18.04 20.05
CA LYS A 152 -0.34 -18.57 18.70
C LYS A 152 0.31 -17.72 17.61
N ALA A 153 1.14 -16.73 17.99
CA ALA A 153 1.89 -15.91 17.05
C ALA A 153 2.76 -16.82 16.16
N SER A 154 2.36 -16.94 14.90
CA SER A 154 2.97 -17.89 13.99
C SER A 154 4.38 -17.47 13.61
N ALA A 155 5.30 -18.44 13.49
CA ALA A 155 6.63 -18.25 12.91
C ALA A 155 6.56 -17.60 11.51
N ALA A 156 5.45 -17.80 10.79
CA ALA A 156 5.18 -17.20 9.50
C ALA A 156 5.05 -15.65 9.54
N ALA A 157 4.48 -15.09 10.62
CA ALA A 157 4.39 -13.63 10.77
C ALA A 157 5.78 -12.99 10.96
N LYS A 158 6.67 -13.65 11.69
CA LYS A 158 8.06 -13.20 11.88
C LYS A 158 8.87 -13.26 10.58
N GLY A 159 8.70 -14.33 9.79
CA GLY A 159 9.40 -14.53 8.53
C GLY A 159 8.99 -13.55 7.43
N PHE A 160 7.74 -13.14 7.40
CA PHE A 160 7.24 -12.19 6.41
C PHE A 160 7.86 -10.79 6.55
N VAL A 161 7.97 -10.29 7.78
CA VAL A 161 8.54 -8.96 8.07
C VAL A 161 10.05 -8.94 7.85
N SER A 162 10.76 -10.00 8.26
CA SER A 162 12.23 -10.07 8.18
C SER A 162 12.77 -10.16 6.75
N GLY A 163 11.97 -10.60 5.78
CA GLY A 163 12.37 -10.75 4.37
C GLY A 163 11.88 -9.61 3.45
N SER A 164 11.22 -8.59 3.99
CA SER A 164 10.64 -7.50 3.20
C SER A 164 11.62 -6.33 3.03
N ASP A 165 11.73 -5.79 1.80
CA ASP A 165 12.39 -4.52 1.50
C ASP A 165 11.39 -3.33 1.49
N SER A 166 10.17 -3.56 1.94
CA SER A 166 9.11 -2.56 2.01
C SER A 166 9.37 -1.55 3.13
N VAL A 167 9.56 -0.29 2.77
CA VAL A 167 9.65 0.84 3.72
C VAL A 167 8.38 0.92 4.58
N GLY A 168 7.20 0.76 3.98
CA GLY A 168 5.92 0.72 4.70
C GLY A 168 5.84 -0.45 5.67
N GLY A 169 6.31 -1.64 5.27
CA GLY A 169 6.40 -2.81 6.15
C GLY A 169 7.30 -2.57 7.36
N ALA A 170 8.47 -1.97 7.16
CA ALA A 170 9.38 -1.61 8.25
C ALA A 170 8.76 -0.58 9.21
N ARG A 171 8.06 0.44 8.69
CA ARG A 171 7.33 1.42 9.51
C ARG A 171 6.26 0.76 10.38
N GLN A 172 5.46 -0.12 9.82
CA GLN A 172 4.43 -0.85 10.55
C GLN A 172 5.06 -1.76 11.62
N ALA A 173 6.13 -2.47 11.28
CA ALA A 173 6.84 -3.33 12.21
C ALA A 173 7.36 -2.55 13.44
N ALA A 174 7.82 -1.31 13.27
CA ALA A 174 8.30 -0.47 14.36
C ALA A 174 7.25 -0.22 15.46
N TYR A 175 5.96 -0.25 15.12
CA TYR A 175 4.87 -0.07 16.09
C TYR A 175 4.59 -1.28 16.98
N HIS A 176 5.06 -2.46 16.62
CA HIS A 176 4.70 -3.68 17.38
C HIS A 176 5.85 -4.62 17.71
N GLN A 177 7.05 -4.41 17.15
CA GLN A 177 8.18 -5.35 17.37
C GLN A 177 8.59 -5.50 18.83
N HIS A 178 8.55 -4.41 19.59
CA HIS A 178 9.00 -4.35 20.98
C HIS A 178 7.86 -4.36 22.01
N LEU A 179 6.60 -4.26 21.56
CA LEU A 179 5.45 -4.17 22.42
C LEU A 179 4.86 -5.55 22.67
N GLN A 180 4.60 -5.90 23.92
CA GLN A 180 4.13 -7.23 24.30
C GLN A 180 2.68 -7.23 24.78
N GLY A 181 2.29 -6.25 25.58
CA GLY A 181 0.97 -6.17 26.19
C GLY A 181 -0.09 -5.51 25.30
N PHE A 182 -1.34 -5.82 25.57
CA PHE A 182 -2.47 -5.24 24.84
C PHE A 182 -2.47 -3.71 24.86
N ASP A 183 -2.24 -3.12 26.05
CA ASP A 183 -2.31 -1.67 26.26
C ASP A 183 -1.13 -0.93 25.60
N GLU A 184 0.03 -1.56 25.54
CA GLU A 184 1.20 -1.03 24.83
C GLU A 184 0.96 -0.89 23.33
N LEU A 185 0.09 -1.72 22.78
CA LEU A 185 -0.27 -1.73 21.35
C LEU A 185 -1.34 -0.70 20.99
N VAL A 186 -1.86 0.06 21.95
CA VAL A 186 -2.74 1.20 21.69
C VAL A 186 -1.89 2.40 21.28
N LEU A 187 -1.84 2.67 19.98
CA LEU A 187 -0.99 3.72 19.40
C LEU A 187 -1.61 5.11 19.50
N ALA A 188 -2.94 5.19 19.50
CA ALA A 188 -3.70 6.42 19.62
C ALA A 188 -5.15 6.08 20.01
N ARG A 189 -5.97 7.10 20.26
CA ARG A 189 -7.40 6.89 20.52
C ARG A 189 -8.01 6.07 19.37
N ASN A 190 -8.61 4.92 19.70
CA ASN A 190 -9.24 4.00 18.76
C ASN A 190 -8.30 3.46 17.65
N LEU A 191 -7.00 3.45 17.90
CA LEU A 191 -6.00 2.84 17.00
C LEU A 191 -5.16 1.82 17.79
N TRP A 192 -5.25 0.57 17.38
CA TRP A 192 -4.57 -0.56 18.02
C TRP A 192 -3.80 -1.41 17.01
N ALA A 193 -2.53 -1.73 17.30
CA ALA A 193 -1.61 -2.40 16.38
C ALA A 193 -1.46 -3.92 16.62
N GLY A 194 -2.27 -4.51 17.49
CA GLY A 194 -2.00 -5.87 17.98
C GLY A 194 -2.28 -7.00 16.97
N PHE A 195 -3.16 -6.81 15.98
CA PHE A 195 -3.43 -7.85 14.98
C PHE A 195 -2.20 -8.18 14.11
N ALA A 196 -1.27 -7.24 13.96
CA ALA A 196 -0.02 -7.48 13.25
C ALA A 196 0.82 -8.62 13.86
N LYS A 197 0.63 -8.92 15.16
CA LYS A 197 1.29 -10.05 15.83
C LYS A 197 0.66 -11.41 15.51
N ALA A 198 -0.61 -11.44 15.15
CA ALA A 198 -1.38 -12.66 14.95
C ALA A 198 -1.54 -13.06 13.48
N LYS A 199 -1.41 -12.12 12.56
CA LYS A 199 -1.57 -12.35 11.13
C LYS A 199 -0.24 -12.22 10.40
N PRO A 200 0.05 -13.06 9.38
CA PRO A 200 1.15 -12.81 8.47
C PRO A 200 0.82 -11.56 7.63
N GLY A 201 1.71 -10.59 7.67
CA GLY A 201 1.59 -9.34 6.93
C GLY A 201 1.26 -8.12 7.79
N PRO A 202 1.53 -6.94 7.28
CA PRO A 202 1.30 -5.69 7.98
C PRO A 202 -0.20 -5.37 7.94
N THR A 203 -0.91 -5.75 8.95
CA THR A 203 -2.26 -5.28 9.21
C THR A 203 -2.25 -4.55 10.53
N VAL A 204 -2.52 -3.28 10.48
CA VAL A 204 -2.87 -2.49 11.65
C VAL A 204 -4.39 -2.44 11.68
N GLY A 205 -4.92 -2.92 12.78
CA GLY A 205 -6.35 -2.96 13.00
C GLY A 205 -6.89 -1.67 13.59
#